data_f6ecfd3431f08b4506ca148c9163050c
#
_entry.id   f6ecfd3431f08b4506ca148c9163050c
#
_cell.length_a   1.000
_cell.length_b   1.000
_cell.length_c   1.000
_cell.angle_alpha   90.00
_cell.angle_beta   90.00
_cell.angle_gamma   90.00
#
_symmetry.space_group_name_H-M   'P 1'
#
loop_
_entity.id
_entity.type
_entity.pdbx_description
1 polymer ?
#
loop_
_entity_poly.entity_id
_entity_poly.type
_entity_poly.pdbx_seq_one_letter_code
_entity_poly.pdbx_strand_id
1 'polypeptide(L)'
;MKILTLNTHSLAEENAAEKMQLFSGIIEQEQPEIMAFQEVNQTMAEPFINEKEVSGYQPVNGHEGKMRRDNYAASLVDELRKKGLFYYWTWIPV
;
A
#
# COMPACT_ATOMS: atom_id res chain seq x y z
N MET A 1 3.99 2.33 21.67
CA MET A 1 3.53 2.45 20.27
C MET A 1 4.52 1.76 19.34
N LYS A 2 4.03 0.93 18.44
CA LYS A 2 4.85 0.27 17.44
C LYS A 2 4.81 1.05 16.13
N ILE A 3 5.97 1.39 15.61
CA ILE A 3 6.13 2.09 14.33
C ILE A 3 6.98 1.23 13.41
N LEU A 4 6.50 0.98 12.20
CA LEU A 4 7.23 0.24 11.17
C LEU A 4 7.59 1.18 10.03
N THR A 5 8.85 1.18 9.62
CA THR A 5 9.32 1.90 8.44
C THR A 5 10.00 0.90 7.51
N LEU A 6 9.64 0.94 6.22
CA LEU A 6 10.12 -0.05 5.28
C LEU A 6 10.25 0.54 3.88
N ASN A 7 11.39 0.30 3.23
CA ASN A 7 11.54 0.53 1.82
C ASN A 7 11.06 -0.72 1.08
N THR A 8 9.96 -0.62 0.33
CA THR A 8 9.33 -1.78 -0.28
C THR A 8 9.99 -2.21 -1.58
N HIS A 9 10.72 -1.32 -2.25
CA HIS A 9 11.22 -1.52 -3.63
C HIS A 9 10.13 -1.98 -4.60
N SER A 10 8.94 -1.95 -4.15
CA SER A 10 7.64 -2.35 -4.70
C SER A 10 7.70 -3.10 -6.05
N LEU A 11 7.26 -2.46 -7.16
CA LEU A 11 7.16 -3.13 -8.46
C LEU A 11 8.51 -3.27 -9.20
N ALA A 12 9.57 -2.63 -8.70
CA ALA A 12 10.91 -2.76 -9.27
C ALA A 12 11.62 -4.05 -8.87
N GLU A 13 11.11 -4.75 -7.85
CA GLU A 13 11.70 -5.98 -7.35
C GLU A 13 11.18 -7.20 -8.10
N GLU A 14 12.06 -8.18 -8.32
CA GLU A 14 11.63 -9.52 -8.70
C GLU A 14 10.86 -10.14 -7.53
N ASN A 15 9.88 -10.97 -7.84
CA ASN A 15 9.05 -11.64 -6.83
C ASN A 15 8.26 -10.66 -5.94
N ALA A 16 7.78 -9.55 -6.51
CA ALA A 16 7.03 -8.54 -5.77
C ALA A 16 5.82 -9.13 -5.02
N ALA A 17 5.11 -10.07 -5.65
CA ALA A 17 3.96 -10.71 -5.02
C ALA A 17 4.35 -11.54 -3.80
N GLU A 18 5.46 -12.27 -3.86
CA GLU A 18 5.97 -13.07 -2.74
C GLU A 18 6.41 -12.16 -1.60
N LYS A 19 7.08 -11.06 -1.92
CA LYS A 19 7.50 -10.07 -0.91
C LYS A 19 6.31 -9.40 -0.26
N MET A 20 5.26 -9.14 -1.02
CA MET A 20 4.03 -8.58 -0.46
C MET A 20 3.40 -9.54 0.57
N GLN A 21 3.39 -10.84 0.28
CA GLN A 21 2.91 -11.84 1.24
C GLN A 21 3.79 -11.88 2.49
N LEU A 22 5.10 -11.77 2.34
CA LEU A 22 6.02 -11.72 3.46
C LEU A 22 5.78 -10.47 4.31
N PHE A 23 5.65 -9.29 3.69
CA PHE A 23 5.39 -8.05 4.40
C PHE A 23 4.05 -8.08 5.13
N SER A 24 2.99 -8.58 4.47
CA SER A 24 1.69 -8.68 5.12
C SER A 24 1.73 -9.63 6.33
N GLY A 25 2.51 -10.70 6.26
CA GLY A 25 2.71 -11.62 7.38
C GLY A 25 3.45 -10.96 8.55
N ILE A 26 4.48 -10.17 8.26
CA ILE A 26 5.21 -9.41 9.29
C ILE A 26 4.29 -8.39 9.97
N ILE A 27 3.49 -7.67 9.19
CA ILE A 27 2.55 -6.69 9.72
C ILE A 27 1.49 -7.37 10.58
N GLU A 28 1.00 -8.53 10.15
CA GLU A 28 0.05 -9.32 10.93
C GLU A 28 0.64 -9.72 12.27
N GLN A 29 1.88 -10.18 12.28
CA GLN A 29 2.57 -10.61 13.49
C GLN A 29 2.85 -9.45 14.44
N GLU A 30 3.38 -8.34 13.91
CA GLU A 30 3.84 -7.21 14.72
C GLU A 30 2.73 -6.23 15.05
N GLN A 31 1.72 -6.11 14.22
CA GLN A 31 0.58 -5.20 14.36
C GLN A 31 1.00 -3.77 14.73
N PRO A 32 1.83 -3.12 13.87
CA PRO A 32 2.25 -1.75 14.15
C PRO A 32 1.05 -0.81 14.08
N GLU A 33 1.10 0.25 14.90
CA GLU A 33 0.06 1.28 14.88
C GLU A 33 0.24 2.25 13.73
N ILE A 34 1.50 2.53 13.38
CA ILE A 34 1.86 3.45 12.31
C ILE A 34 2.89 2.78 11.41
N MET A 35 2.69 2.92 10.10
CA MET A 35 3.62 2.41 9.11
C MET A 35 3.96 3.50 8.09
N ALA A 36 5.23 3.59 7.73
CA ALA A 36 5.71 4.46 6.66
C ALA A 36 6.49 3.63 5.64
N PHE A 37 6.03 3.65 4.40
CA PHE A 37 6.67 2.91 3.32
C PHE A 37 7.28 3.86 2.30
N GLN A 38 8.48 3.52 1.83
CA GLN A 38 9.16 4.23 0.74
C GLN A 38 9.13 3.36 -0.53
N GLU A 39 9.27 4.02 -1.68
CA GLU A 39 9.30 3.38 -3.00
C GLU A 39 8.04 2.56 -3.30
N VAL A 40 6.90 3.10 -2.91
CA VAL A 40 5.60 2.52 -3.24
C VAL A 40 5.19 3.00 -4.63
N ASN A 41 5.19 2.09 -5.58
CA ASN A 41 5.03 2.41 -7.01
C ASN A 41 3.74 1.86 -7.61
N GLN A 42 3.43 2.34 -8.79
CA GLN A 42 2.40 1.81 -9.68
C GLN A 42 2.90 1.96 -11.11
N THR A 43 2.38 1.16 -12.04
CA THR A 43 2.80 1.25 -13.44
C THR A 43 1.97 2.28 -14.20
N MET A 44 2.59 2.94 -15.18
CA MET A 44 1.91 3.92 -16.03
C MET A 44 0.91 3.27 -17.00
N ALA A 45 1.01 1.98 -17.21
CA ALA A 45 0.17 1.25 -18.15
C ALA A 45 -1.20 0.87 -17.60
N GLU A 46 -1.34 0.79 -16.27
CA GLU A 46 -2.60 0.41 -15.65
C GLU A 46 -3.58 1.59 -15.56
N PRO A 47 -4.88 1.34 -15.69
CA PRO A 47 -5.88 2.40 -15.60
C PRO A 47 -5.95 2.99 -14.19
N PHE A 48 -6.41 4.24 -14.12
CA PHE A 48 -6.78 4.85 -12.83
C PHE A 48 -8.01 4.16 -12.26
N ILE A 49 -8.09 4.12 -10.94
CA ILE A 49 -9.24 3.56 -10.23
C ILE A 49 -9.96 4.65 -9.44
N ASN A 50 -11.19 4.35 -9.03
CA ASN A 50 -11.96 5.25 -8.17
C ASN A 50 -11.44 5.12 -6.74
N GLU A 51 -10.74 6.15 -6.27
CA GLU A 51 -10.13 6.17 -4.95
C GLU A 51 -11.16 6.04 -3.81
N LYS A 52 -12.41 6.44 -4.05
CA LYS A 52 -13.47 6.31 -3.05
C LYS A 52 -13.83 4.86 -2.76
N GLU A 53 -13.49 3.95 -3.66
CA GLU A 53 -13.73 2.52 -3.49
C GLU A 53 -12.54 1.80 -2.85
N VAL A 54 -11.43 2.50 -2.64
CA VAL A 54 -10.24 1.92 -2.01
C VAL A 54 -10.36 2.00 -0.50
N SER A 55 -10.30 0.85 0.15
CA SER A 55 -10.51 0.74 1.60
C SER A 55 -9.48 1.57 2.38
N GLY A 56 -9.99 2.48 3.23
CA GLY A 56 -9.17 3.25 4.15
C GLY A 56 -8.34 4.37 3.52
N TYR A 57 -8.40 4.55 2.19
CA TYR A 57 -7.57 5.55 1.52
C TYR A 57 -8.09 6.97 1.77
N GLN A 58 -7.17 7.86 2.15
CA GLN A 58 -7.43 9.28 2.38
C GLN A 58 -6.58 10.09 1.42
N PRO A 59 -7.12 10.58 0.29
CA PRO A 59 -6.32 11.30 -0.69
C PRO A 59 -5.80 12.64 -0.13
N VAL A 60 -4.58 12.99 -0.50
CA VAL A 60 -4.00 14.28 -0.17
C VAL A 60 -4.49 15.32 -1.16
N ASN A 61 -4.84 16.51 -0.67
CA ASN A 61 -5.28 17.62 -1.51
C ASN A 61 -4.27 17.89 -2.65
N GLY A 62 -4.78 17.97 -3.87
CA GLY A 62 -3.97 18.18 -5.06
C GLY A 62 -3.45 16.88 -5.69
N HIS A 63 -3.67 15.74 -5.05
CA HIS A 63 -3.20 14.44 -5.54
C HIS A 63 -4.35 13.45 -5.78
N GLU A 64 -5.58 13.92 -5.83
CA GLU A 64 -6.76 13.08 -6.09
C GLU A 64 -6.75 12.54 -7.53
N GLY A 65 -7.31 11.36 -7.70
CA GLY A 65 -7.52 10.74 -9.01
C GLY A 65 -6.25 10.20 -9.67
N LYS A 66 -5.20 9.98 -8.92
CA LYS A 66 -3.90 9.54 -9.46
C LYS A 66 -3.56 8.07 -9.17
N MET A 67 -4.42 7.37 -8.46
CA MET A 67 -4.16 5.97 -8.12
C MET A 67 -4.50 5.05 -9.27
N ARG A 68 -3.56 4.18 -9.62
CA ARG A 68 -3.75 3.15 -10.65
C ARG A 68 -4.05 1.81 -10.02
N ARG A 69 -4.61 0.91 -10.82
CA ARG A 69 -5.10 -0.39 -10.33
C ARG A 69 -4.00 -1.24 -9.67
N ASP A 70 -2.77 -1.12 -10.11
CA ASP A 70 -1.64 -1.89 -9.56
C ASP A 70 -0.84 -1.15 -8.49
N ASN A 71 -1.39 -0.08 -7.91
CA ASN A 71 -0.72 0.62 -6.82
C ASN A 71 -0.35 -0.38 -5.71
N TYR A 72 0.93 -0.41 -5.35
CA TYR A 72 1.46 -1.41 -4.42
C TYR A 72 0.82 -1.28 -3.03
N ALA A 73 0.65 -0.05 -2.54
CA ALA A 73 0.04 0.18 -1.23
C ALA A 73 -1.42 -0.26 -1.21
N ALA A 74 -2.17 0.01 -2.28
CA ALA A 74 -3.55 -0.44 -2.38
C ALA A 74 -3.65 -1.97 -2.32
N SER A 75 -2.75 -2.67 -3.02
CA SER A 75 -2.70 -4.13 -3.00
C SER A 75 -2.31 -4.66 -1.62
N LEU A 76 -1.35 -4.03 -0.96
CA LEU A 76 -0.92 -4.45 0.38
C LEU A 76 -2.03 -4.26 1.40
N VAL A 77 -2.73 -3.13 1.37
CA VAL A 77 -3.85 -2.87 2.28
C VAL A 77 -4.97 -3.89 2.06
N ASP A 78 -5.23 -4.27 0.81
CA ASP A 78 -6.22 -5.30 0.51
C ASP A 78 -5.83 -6.66 1.12
N GLU A 79 -4.56 -7.04 1.01
CA GLU A 79 -4.05 -8.27 1.64
C GLU A 79 -4.19 -8.22 3.16
N LEU A 80 -3.88 -7.09 3.78
CA LEU A 80 -4.03 -6.90 5.22
C LEU A 80 -5.50 -7.02 5.64
N ARG A 81 -6.40 -6.44 4.85
CA ARG A 81 -7.83 -6.52 5.13
C ARG A 81 -8.35 -7.95 5.10
N LYS A 82 -7.86 -8.78 4.20
CA LYS A 82 -8.20 -10.19 4.14
C LYS A 82 -7.77 -10.94 5.41
N LYS A 83 -6.78 -10.41 6.12
CA LYS A 83 -6.29 -10.94 7.40
C LYS A 83 -6.97 -10.30 8.62
N GLY A 84 -7.98 -9.46 8.40
CA GLY A 84 -8.69 -8.76 9.46
C GLY A 84 -8.02 -7.50 9.98
N LEU A 85 -7.02 -6.99 9.28
CA LEU A 85 -6.27 -5.80 9.69
C LEU A 85 -6.69 -4.60 8.82
N PHE A 86 -7.21 -3.56 9.45
CA PHE A 86 -7.73 -2.38 8.77
C PHE A 86 -6.91 -1.16 9.15
N TYR A 87 -6.38 -0.47 8.12
CA TYR A 87 -5.60 0.75 8.30
C TYR A 87 -6.20 1.87 7.46
N TYR A 88 -6.18 3.08 8.00
CA TYR A 88 -6.32 4.30 7.20
C TYR A 88 -4.96 4.66 6.64
N TRP A 89 -4.91 5.10 5.39
CA TRP A 89 -3.64 5.33 4.72
C TRP A 89 -3.73 6.40 3.65
N THR A 90 -2.58 6.89 3.25
CA THR A 90 -2.45 7.82 2.12
C THR A 90 -1.21 7.48 1.31
N TRP A 91 -1.14 8.02 0.11
CA TRP A 91 -0.04 7.81 -0.81
C TRP A 91 0.20 9.09 -1.61
N ILE A 92 1.47 9.46 -1.79
CA ILE A 92 1.86 10.65 -2.54
C ILE A 92 2.78 10.20 -3.67
N PRO A 93 2.42 10.44 -4.94
CA PRO A 93 3.32 10.17 -6.06
C PRO A 93 4.48 11.16 -6.06
N VAL A 94 5.64 10.70 -6.44
CA VAL A 94 6.84 11.52 -6.55
C VAL A 94 7.33 11.58 -7.98
#